data_deb65548ce2e938dc15a03671aea6b90
#
_entry.id   deb65548ce2e938dc15a03671aea6b90
#
_cell.length_a   1.000
_cell.length_b   1.000
_cell.length_c   1.000
_cell.angle_alpha   90.00
_cell.angle_beta   90.00
_cell.angle_gamma   90.00
#
_symmetry.space_group_name_H-M   'P 1'
#
loop_
_entity.id
_entity.type
_entity.pdbx_description
1 polymer ?
#
loop_
_entity_poly.entity_id
_entity_poly.type
_entity_poly.pdbx_seq_one_letter_code
_entity_poly.pdbx_strand_id
1 'polypeptide(L)'
;VKTNNIMLYPYAHLSNELAPPDKAMRILKEIEENLKEYNVKRAPFGWYKSFKISCKGHPIAELSRHIECKKKEEEEEIKSEWYILTPEGELIPAEKFDFKGYEELKKFYEYEAFGSRKADVEPAHIKLMLEHDLVSYEPGSDYGNMRWYPKGYLIKRLLEEKVEEICLNLGAMEVETPIMYDINHPALSKYVKKFPARQYRVKADKGKEMFLRFAACFGQYLIMKDMVISYKQLPIKLYELTHYSFRREQRGELVGLRRLRAFTMPDMHTFVKDIEQAKEEFLKQFKLCMEWMN
;
A
#
# COMPACT_ATOMS: atom_id res chain seq x y z
N VAL A 1 -24.69 -2.00 -35.21
CA VAL A 1 -26.12 -1.99 -35.54
C VAL A 1 -26.52 -0.56 -35.81
N LYS A 2 -26.85 -0.22 -37.06
CA LYS A 2 -27.45 1.12 -37.37
C LYS A 2 -28.92 1.08 -36.96
N THR A 3 -29.22 1.56 -35.76
CA THR A 3 -30.61 1.76 -35.32
C THR A 3 -30.76 3.20 -34.89
N ASN A 4 -31.91 3.79 -35.27
CA ASN A 4 -32.29 5.15 -34.81
C ASN A 4 -33.22 5.09 -33.61
N ASN A 5 -33.65 3.89 -33.16
CA ASN A 5 -34.54 3.71 -32.02
C ASN A 5 -33.75 3.31 -30.76
N ILE A 6 -33.89 4.11 -29.73
CA ILE A 6 -33.21 3.88 -28.44
C ILE A 6 -34.27 3.86 -27.32
N MET A 7 -34.21 2.85 -26.46
CA MET A 7 -34.97 2.81 -25.21
C MET A 7 -34.04 3.00 -24.03
N LEU A 8 -34.21 4.07 -23.28
CA LEU A 8 -33.55 4.28 -22.01
C LEU A 8 -34.32 3.58 -20.90
N TYR A 9 -33.70 2.57 -20.30
CA TYR A 9 -34.33 1.72 -19.29
C TYR A 9 -33.56 1.78 -17.99
N PRO A 10 -34.07 2.40 -16.91
CA PRO A 10 -33.43 2.37 -15.59
C PRO A 10 -33.56 0.96 -14.99
N TYR A 11 -32.47 0.22 -14.91
CA TYR A 11 -32.44 -1.16 -14.45
C TYR A 11 -31.57 -1.31 -13.20
N ALA A 12 -32.22 -1.31 -12.03
CA ALA A 12 -31.54 -1.32 -10.74
C ALA A 12 -30.70 -2.60 -10.46
N HIS A 13 -31.07 -3.72 -11.10
CA HIS A 13 -30.40 -5.02 -10.87
C HIS A 13 -29.00 -5.12 -11.51
N LEU A 14 -28.56 -4.13 -12.28
CA LEU A 14 -27.22 -4.12 -12.89
C LEU A 14 -26.15 -3.54 -11.98
N SER A 15 -26.49 -2.98 -10.81
CA SER A 15 -25.55 -2.40 -9.88
C SER A 15 -25.95 -2.66 -8.45
N ASN A 16 -24.96 -2.93 -7.59
CA ASN A 16 -25.14 -2.99 -6.14
C ASN A 16 -25.06 -1.58 -5.50
N GLU A 17 -24.56 -0.59 -6.23
CA GLU A 17 -24.45 0.81 -5.81
C GLU A 17 -25.47 1.66 -6.58
N LEU A 18 -26.65 1.82 -6.00
CA LEU A 18 -27.73 2.58 -6.65
C LEU A 18 -27.59 4.08 -6.35
N ALA A 19 -27.71 4.90 -7.38
CA ALA A 19 -27.83 6.34 -7.20
C ALA A 19 -29.15 6.71 -6.50
N PRO A 20 -29.20 7.79 -5.71
CA PRO A 20 -30.46 8.34 -5.21
C PRO A 20 -31.47 8.56 -6.34
N PRO A 21 -32.77 8.29 -6.11
CA PRO A 21 -33.81 8.33 -7.17
C PRO A 21 -33.87 9.65 -7.94
N ASP A 22 -33.76 10.76 -7.25
CA ASP A 22 -33.75 12.12 -7.82
C ASP A 22 -32.57 12.35 -8.76
N LYS A 23 -31.38 11.90 -8.35
CA LYS A 23 -30.15 11.94 -9.15
C LYS A 23 -30.27 11.04 -10.39
N ALA A 24 -30.77 9.83 -10.22
CA ALA A 24 -30.97 8.89 -11.32
C ALA A 24 -31.96 9.42 -12.36
N MET A 25 -33.06 10.01 -11.91
CA MET A 25 -34.05 10.66 -12.82
C MET A 25 -33.47 11.85 -13.60
N ARG A 26 -32.63 12.67 -12.95
CA ARG A 26 -31.94 13.79 -13.60
C ARG A 26 -31.02 13.30 -14.70
N ILE A 27 -30.17 12.30 -14.38
CA ILE A 27 -29.22 11.70 -15.35
C ILE A 27 -29.98 11.12 -16.56
N LEU A 28 -31.09 10.42 -16.34
CA LEU A 28 -31.89 9.86 -17.43
C LEU A 28 -32.47 10.93 -18.34
N LYS A 29 -32.91 12.08 -17.80
CA LYS A 29 -33.37 13.22 -18.59
C LYS A 29 -32.22 13.84 -19.39
N GLU A 30 -31.06 14.05 -18.78
CA GLU A 30 -29.88 14.58 -19.46
C GLU A 30 -29.42 13.67 -20.62
N ILE A 31 -29.46 12.35 -20.42
CA ILE A 31 -29.17 11.39 -21.50
C ILE A 31 -30.18 11.48 -22.63
N GLU A 32 -31.47 11.55 -22.31
CA GLU A 32 -32.54 11.71 -23.29
C GLU A 32 -32.37 12.99 -24.12
N GLU A 33 -31.99 14.10 -23.47
CA GLU A 33 -31.71 15.37 -24.11
C GLU A 33 -30.48 15.35 -25.02
N ASN A 34 -29.44 14.66 -24.63
CA ASN A 34 -28.20 14.52 -25.41
C ASN A 34 -28.36 13.58 -26.63
N LEU A 35 -29.40 12.76 -26.66
CA LEU A 35 -29.66 11.80 -27.72
C LEU A 35 -30.81 12.24 -28.64
N LYS A 36 -31.16 13.52 -28.69
CA LYS A 36 -32.29 14.06 -29.49
C LYS A 36 -32.22 13.81 -31.00
N GLU A 37 -31.04 13.49 -31.52
CA GLU A 37 -30.84 13.09 -32.91
C GLU A 37 -31.39 11.70 -33.23
N TYR A 38 -31.69 10.89 -32.19
CA TYR A 38 -32.24 9.55 -32.29
C TYR A 38 -33.74 9.55 -31.87
N ASN A 39 -34.46 8.51 -32.25
CA ASN A 39 -35.79 8.29 -31.73
C ASN A 39 -35.69 7.64 -30.33
N VAL A 40 -35.58 8.49 -29.31
CA VAL A 40 -35.38 8.05 -27.94
C VAL A 40 -36.70 7.95 -27.20
N LYS A 41 -36.92 6.85 -26.51
CA LYS A 41 -38.01 6.69 -25.53
C LYS A 41 -37.39 6.33 -24.16
N ARG A 42 -38.01 6.84 -23.11
CA ARG A 42 -37.58 6.55 -21.74
C ARG A 42 -38.67 5.79 -21.00
N ALA A 43 -38.29 4.65 -20.38
CA ALA A 43 -39.20 3.90 -19.55
C ALA A 43 -39.49 4.65 -18.23
N PRO A 44 -40.72 4.59 -17.68
CA PRO A 44 -41.05 5.22 -16.42
C PRO A 44 -40.14 4.79 -15.29
N PHE A 45 -39.65 5.74 -14.51
CA PHE A 45 -38.81 5.45 -13.35
C PHE A 45 -39.65 4.94 -12.17
N GLY A 46 -39.13 3.95 -11.42
CA GLY A 46 -39.78 3.42 -10.21
C GLY A 46 -40.95 2.46 -10.44
N TRP A 47 -41.23 2.09 -11.67
CA TRP A 47 -42.32 1.16 -12.00
C TRP A 47 -41.79 -0.25 -12.24
N TYR A 48 -42.46 -1.28 -11.71
CA TYR A 48 -42.29 -2.65 -12.18
C TYR A 48 -42.84 -2.78 -13.58
N LYS A 49 -42.03 -3.31 -14.46
CA LYS A 49 -42.36 -3.39 -15.90
C LYS A 49 -42.22 -4.84 -16.35
N SER A 50 -43.21 -5.32 -17.11
CA SER A 50 -43.02 -6.52 -17.92
C SER A 50 -42.43 -6.11 -19.28
N PHE A 51 -41.49 -6.91 -19.79
CA PHE A 51 -40.94 -6.69 -21.11
C PHE A 51 -40.68 -8.04 -21.80
N LYS A 52 -40.71 -8.02 -23.11
CA LYS A 52 -40.35 -9.17 -23.94
C LYS A 52 -39.20 -8.72 -24.83
N ILE A 53 -38.09 -9.44 -24.75
CA ILE A 53 -36.89 -9.18 -25.54
C ILE A 53 -36.70 -10.34 -26.51
N SER A 54 -36.44 -9.99 -27.78
CA SER A 54 -36.00 -10.94 -28.78
C SER A 54 -34.64 -10.50 -29.29
N CYS A 55 -33.59 -11.25 -28.95
CA CYS A 55 -32.23 -10.97 -29.38
C CYS A 55 -31.86 -11.90 -30.55
N LYS A 56 -31.25 -11.32 -31.58
CA LYS A 56 -30.61 -12.13 -32.64
C LYS A 56 -29.28 -12.63 -32.09
N GLY A 57 -28.95 -13.89 -32.38
CA GLY A 57 -27.67 -14.48 -31.99
C GLY A 57 -26.49 -13.80 -32.70
N HIS A 58 -25.88 -12.82 -31.99
CA HIS A 58 -24.72 -12.09 -32.47
C HIS A 58 -23.82 -11.76 -31.29
N PRO A 59 -22.47 -11.81 -31.40
CA PRO A 59 -21.53 -11.55 -30.28
C PRO A 59 -21.69 -10.22 -29.57
N ILE A 60 -22.32 -9.22 -30.21
CA ILE A 60 -22.58 -7.88 -29.63
C ILE A 60 -24.08 -7.64 -29.37
N ALA A 61 -24.93 -8.66 -29.40
CA ALA A 61 -26.35 -8.54 -29.10
C ALA A 61 -26.61 -8.18 -27.63
N GLU A 62 -25.69 -8.61 -26.74
CA GLU A 62 -25.65 -8.25 -25.33
C GLU A 62 -24.26 -7.69 -25.02
N LEU A 63 -24.21 -6.47 -24.49
CA LEU A 63 -22.96 -5.81 -24.12
C LEU A 63 -23.12 -5.12 -22.79
N SER A 64 -22.38 -5.54 -21.77
CA SER A 64 -22.28 -4.84 -20.50
C SER A 64 -21.02 -3.98 -20.48
N ARG A 65 -21.16 -2.73 -20.07
CA ARG A 65 -20.05 -1.82 -19.85
C ARG A 65 -20.22 -1.10 -18.52
N HIS A 66 -19.16 -1.10 -17.74
CA HIS A 66 -19.04 -0.29 -16.55
C HIS A 66 -18.26 0.98 -16.91
N ILE A 67 -18.87 2.14 -16.67
CA ILE A 67 -18.23 3.44 -16.93
C ILE A 67 -18.02 4.10 -15.58
N GLU A 68 -16.79 4.21 -15.15
CA GLU A 68 -16.40 4.98 -13.98
C GLU A 68 -16.09 6.42 -14.41
N CYS A 69 -16.84 7.37 -13.89
CA CYS A 69 -16.41 8.76 -13.92
C CYS A 69 -15.27 8.90 -12.91
N LYS A 70 -14.03 8.69 -13.34
CA LYS A 70 -12.89 9.14 -12.55
C LYS A 70 -13.01 10.65 -12.43
N LYS A 71 -13.36 11.16 -11.24
CA LYS A 71 -12.92 12.50 -10.90
C LYS A 71 -11.41 12.45 -11.10
N LYS A 72 -10.88 13.26 -12.00
CA LYS A 72 -9.48 13.69 -11.89
C LYS A 72 -9.40 14.38 -10.53
N GLU A 73 -8.99 13.65 -9.51
CA GLU A 73 -8.27 14.27 -8.42
C GLU A 73 -7.09 14.90 -9.15
N GLU A 74 -7.03 16.21 -9.15
CA GLU A 74 -5.82 16.92 -9.50
C GLU A 74 -4.79 16.36 -8.51
N GLU A 75 -3.95 15.44 -9.00
CA GLU A 75 -2.74 15.06 -8.30
C GLU A 75 -1.95 16.36 -8.23
N GLU A 76 -1.96 17.00 -7.06
CA GLU A 76 -0.99 18.03 -6.76
C GLU A 76 0.36 17.38 -7.04
N GLU A 77 1.04 17.83 -8.07
CA GLU A 77 2.42 17.42 -8.36
C GLU A 77 3.25 17.85 -7.15
N ILE A 78 3.51 16.91 -6.26
CA ILE A 78 4.40 17.12 -5.12
C ILE A 78 5.79 17.26 -5.71
N LYS A 79 6.26 18.49 -5.84
CA LYS A 79 7.64 18.76 -6.22
C LYS A 79 8.52 18.40 -5.03
N SER A 80 9.32 17.36 -5.19
CA SER A 80 10.31 16.96 -4.19
C SER A 80 11.59 17.75 -4.42
N GLU A 81 12.11 18.37 -3.39
CA GLU A 81 13.43 18.99 -3.36
C GLU A 81 14.39 18.09 -2.58
N TRP A 82 15.56 17.87 -3.14
CA TRP A 82 16.56 16.98 -2.58
C TRP A 82 17.75 17.74 -2.04
N TYR A 83 18.19 17.39 -0.83
CA TYR A 83 19.31 18.03 -0.14
C TYR A 83 20.26 16.95 0.37
N ILE A 84 21.55 17.29 0.38
CA ILE A 84 22.60 16.52 1.05
C ILE A 84 22.85 17.16 2.40
N LEU A 85 22.71 16.38 3.46
CA LEU A 85 23.09 16.79 4.81
C LEU A 85 24.55 16.41 5.04
N THR A 86 25.40 17.40 5.32
CA THR A 86 26.81 17.16 5.62
C THR A 86 27.01 16.72 7.08
N PRO A 87 28.17 16.12 7.43
CA PRO A 87 28.50 15.80 8.82
C PRO A 87 28.49 17.01 9.76
N GLU A 88 28.74 18.20 9.22
CA GLU A 88 28.72 19.49 9.94
C GLU A 88 27.30 20.01 10.16
N GLY A 89 26.29 19.38 9.56
CA GLY A 89 24.87 19.75 9.68
C GLY A 89 24.38 20.76 8.65
N GLU A 90 25.13 20.99 7.59
CA GLU A 90 24.71 21.86 6.48
C GLU A 90 23.81 21.12 5.50
N LEU A 91 22.77 21.80 5.03
CA LEU A 91 21.87 21.30 3.98
C LEU A 91 22.25 21.93 2.64
N ILE A 92 22.83 21.14 1.76
CA ILE A 92 23.24 21.57 0.42
C ILE A 92 22.23 20.99 -0.60
N PRO A 93 21.60 21.81 -1.47
CA PRO A 93 20.78 21.28 -2.55
C PRO A 93 21.56 20.24 -3.35
N ALA A 94 20.98 19.05 -3.58
CA ALA A 94 21.67 17.94 -4.20
C ALA A 94 22.20 18.28 -5.61
N GLU A 95 21.50 19.14 -6.34
CA GLU A 95 21.92 19.63 -7.65
C GLU A 95 23.22 20.48 -7.61
N LYS A 96 23.55 21.04 -6.43
CA LYS A 96 24.73 21.90 -6.24
C LYS A 96 25.84 21.19 -5.46
N PHE A 97 25.61 19.96 -5.00
CA PHE A 97 26.58 19.21 -4.25
C PHE A 97 27.65 18.60 -5.17
N ASP A 98 28.92 18.76 -4.82
CA ASP A 98 30.01 18.09 -5.53
C ASP A 98 30.14 16.63 -5.07
N PHE A 99 29.72 15.72 -5.91
CA PHE A 99 29.77 14.28 -5.65
C PHE A 99 31.14 13.63 -5.89
N LYS A 100 32.19 14.42 -6.19
CA LYS A 100 33.53 13.87 -6.39
C LYS A 100 34.02 13.21 -5.09
N GLY A 101 34.35 11.92 -5.15
CA GLY A 101 34.68 11.10 -3.98
C GLY A 101 33.48 10.56 -3.20
N TYR A 102 32.26 10.82 -3.68
CA TYR A 102 31.00 10.35 -3.10
C TYR A 102 30.15 9.66 -4.18
N GLU A 103 30.75 8.79 -4.99
CA GLU A 103 30.12 8.17 -6.16
C GLU A 103 28.91 7.30 -5.75
N GLU A 104 28.98 6.62 -4.60
CA GLU A 104 27.85 5.81 -4.11
C GLU A 104 26.70 6.68 -3.63
N LEU A 105 26.99 7.83 -3.00
CA LEU A 105 25.97 8.81 -2.61
C LEU A 105 25.29 9.39 -3.85
N LYS A 106 26.05 9.65 -4.92
CA LYS A 106 25.52 10.09 -6.20
C LYS A 106 24.55 9.08 -6.80
N LYS A 107 24.94 7.80 -6.84
CA LYS A 107 24.07 6.71 -7.31
C LYS A 107 22.79 6.62 -6.50
N PHE A 108 22.89 6.74 -5.18
CA PHE A 108 21.74 6.74 -4.30
C PHE A 108 20.82 7.93 -4.58
N TYR A 109 21.35 9.14 -4.72
CA TYR A 109 20.58 10.32 -5.08
C TYR A 109 19.87 10.15 -6.43
N GLU A 110 20.59 9.71 -7.46
CA GLU A 110 20.04 9.49 -8.81
C GLU A 110 18.94 8.41 -8.79
N TYR A 111 19.10 7.39 -7.96
CA TYR A 111 18.09 6.35 -7.75
C TYR A 111 16.81 6.90 -7.12
N GLU A 112 16.94 7.69 -6.07
CA GLU A 112 15.78 8.22 -5.34
C GLU A 112 15.09 9.38 -6.06
N ALA A 113 15.87 10.30 -6.65
CA ALA A 113 15.33 11.50 -7.29
C ALA A 113 14.76 11.24 -8.68
N PHE A 114 15.40 10.40 -9.47
CA PHE A 114 15.06 10.19 -10.89
C PHE A 114 14.57 8.77 -11.19
N GLY A 115 14.50 7.89 -10.21
CA GLY A 115 14.10 6.50 -10.41
C GLY A 115 15.05 5.71 -11.30
N SER A 116 16.30 6.13 -11.42
CA SER A 116 17.34 5.47 -12.24
C SER A 116 17.68 4.11 -11.64
N ARG A 117 17.12 3.03 -12.21
CA ARG A 117 17.22 1.65 -11.72
C ARG A 117 18.11 0.76 -12.60
N LYS A 118 19.11 1.32 -13.20
CA LYS A 118 20.09 0.53 -13.97
C LYS A 118 20.98 -0.24 -13.00
N ALA A 119 20.57 -1.45 -12.64
CA ALA A 119 21.49 -2.45 -12.11
C ALA A 119 21.99 -3.28 -13.29
N ASP A 120 23.24 -3.13 -13.62
CA ASP A 120 23.87 -3.87 -14.72
C ASP A 120 24.18 -5.33 -14.34
N VAL A 121 24.01 -5.70 -13.06
CA VAL A 121 24.32 -7.04 -12.54
C VAL A 121 23.20 -7.51 -11.63
N GLU A 122 22.72 -8.73 -11.85
CA GLU A 122 21.77 -9.37 -10.95
C GLU A 122 22.44 -9.58 -9.56
N PRO A 123 21.80 -9.21 -8.45
CA PRO A 123 22.36 -9.40 -7.11
C PRO A 123 22.68 -10.86 -6.82
N ALA A 124 23.88 -11.12 -6.32
CA ALA A 124 24.40 -12.48 -6.07
C ALA A 124 23.46 -13.35 -5.21
N HIS A 125 22.69 -12.75 -4.28
CA HIS A 125 21.77 -13.48 -3.42
C HIS A 125 20.64 -14.18 -4.21
N ILE A 126 20.22 -13.64 -5.37
CA ILE A 126 19.17 -14.25 -6.21
C ILE A 126 19.66 -15.61 -6.73
N LYS A 127 20.90 -15.66 -7.22
CA LYS A 127 21.51 -16.90 -7.66
C LYS A 127 21.65 -17.90 -6.49
N LEU A 128 22.22 -17.47 -5.37
CA LEU A 128 22.45 -18.30 -4.19
C LEU A 128 21.15 -18.85 -3.60
N MET A 129 20.07 -18.07 -3.51
CA MET A 129 18.82 -18.55 -2.95
C MET A 129 18.18 -19.66 -3.78
N LEU A 130 18.40 -19.66 -5.10
CA LEU A 130 17.90 -20.69 -6.01
C LEU A 130 18.82 -21.93 -6.03
N GLU A 131 20.12 -21.74 -6.16
CA GLU A 131 21.13 -22.84 -6.21
C GLU A 131 21.14 -23.69 -4.94
N HIS A 132 20.86 -23.10 -3.79
CA HIS A 132 20.85 -23.80 -2.51
C HIS A 132 19.46 -24.23 -2.04
N ASP A 133 18.43 -24.11 -2.86
CA ASP A 133 17.04 -24.40 -2.50
C ASP A 133 16.63 -23.73 -1.18
N LEU A 134 16.91 -22.42 -1.05
CA LEU A 134 16.55 -21.66 0.14
C LEU A 134 15.20 -21.00 0.01
N VAL A 135 15.00 -20.26 -1.07
CA VAL A 135 13.81 -19.45 -1.34
C VAL A 135 13.57 -19.38 -2.84
N SER A 136 12.32 -19.38 -3.26
CA SER A 136 11.98 -19.07 -4.65
C SER A 136 10.71 -18.24 -4.74
N TYR A 137 10.47 -17.69 -5.93
CA TYR A 137 9.21 -17.02 -6.24
C TYR A 137 8.07 -18.05 -6.28
N GLU A 138 6.89 -17.67 -5.72
CA GLU A 138 5.71 -18.52 -5.78
C GLU A 138 4.87 -18.18 -7.02
N PRO A 139 4.81 -19.05 -8.04
CA PRO A 139 4.06 -18.77 -9.28
C PRO A 139 2.55 -18.65 -9.07
N GLY A 140 2.03 -19.31 -8.03
CA GLY A 140 0.61 -19.27 -7.69
C GLY A 140 0.20 -18.05 -6.87
N SER A 141 1.14 -17.13 -6.58
CA SER A 141 0.89 -15.94 -5.81
C SER A 141 1.27 -14.68 -6.58
N ASP A 142 1.00 -13.53 -6.00
CA ASP A 142 1.46 -12.26 -6.54
C ASP A 142 3.00 -12.19 -6.48
N TYR A 143 3.62 -11.67 -7.54
CA TYR A 143 5.09 -11.61 -7.65
C TYR A 143 5.68 -10.79 -6.50
N GLY A 144 6.69 -11.36 -5.82
CA GLY A 144 7.26 -10.76 -4.61
C GLY A 144 6.73 -11.37 -3.30
N ASN A 145 5.83 -12.38 -3.40
CA ASN A 145 5.52 -13.30 -2.31
C ASN A 145 6.38 -14.54 -2.51
N MET A 146 7.19 -14.86 -1.52
CA MET A 146 8.20 -15.92 -1.63
C MET A 146 7.73 -17.18 -0.95
N ARG A 147 8.13 -18.33 -1.50
CA ARG A 147 8.05 -19.61 -0.81
C ARG A 147 9.42 -19.97 -0.24
N TRP A 148 9.40 -20.36 1.02
CA TRP A 148 10.60 -20.71 1.77
C TRP A 148 10.74 -22.21 1.85
N TYR A 149 11.89 -22.73 1.40
CA TYR A 149 12.23 -24.14 1.56
C TYR A 149 12.75 -24.40 2.98
N PRO A 150 12.81 -25.66 3.46
CA PRO A 150 13.14 -25.94 4.85
C PRO A 150 14.45 -25.31 5.35
N LYS A 151 15.51 -25.33 4.55
CA LYS A 151 16.79 -24.69 4.91
C LYS A 151 16.69 -23.17 4.99
N GLY A 152 16.05 -22.55 4.00
CA GLY A 152 15.86 -21.11 3.98
C GLY A 152 14.95 -20.65 5.12
N TYR A 153 13.89 -21.40 5.41
CA TYR A 153 13.02 -21.11 6.55
C TYR A 153 13.75 -21.22 7.89
N LEU A 154 14.64 -22.23 8.06
CA LEU A 154 15.45 -22.34 9.26
C LEU A 154 16.36 -21.11 9.46
N ILE A 155 17.04 -20.65 8.39
CA ILE A 155 17.86 -19.44 8.46
C ILE A 155 17.03 -18.23 8.86
N LYS A 156 15.87 -18.05 8.21
CA LYS A 156 14.94 -16.97 8.52
C LYS A 156 14.53 -17.00 10.00
N ARG A 157 14.14 -18.16 10.51
CA ARG A 157 13.73 -18.34 11.90
C ARG A 157 14.84 -18.02 12.91
N LEU A 158 16.06 -18.45 12.65
CA LEU A 158 17.21 -18.13 13.51
C LEU A 158 17.48 -16.61 13.56
N LEU A 159 17.30 -15.92 12.44
CA LEU A 159 17.39 -14.45 12.40
C LEU A 159 16.25 -13.79 13.20
N GLU A 160 15.02 -14.30 13.08
CA GLU A 160 13.86 -13.83 13.82
C GLU A 160 14.06 -13.99 15.33
N GLU A 161 14.49 -15.17 15.77
CA GLU A 161 14.80 -15.46 17.19
C GLU A 161 15.89 -14.53 17.73
N LYS A 162 16.91 -14.23 16.93
CA LYS A 162 17.96 -13.29 17.35
C LYS A 162 17.47 -11.86 17.46
N VAL A 163 16.64 -11.41 16.55
CA VAL A 163 16.03 -10.06 16.60
C VAL A 163 15.09 -9.93 17.80
N GLU A 164 14.31 -10.97 18.10
CA GLU A 164 13.45 -11.01 19.28
C GLU A 164 14.28 -10.89 20.57
N GLU A 165 15.34 -11.68 20.72
CA GLU A 165 16.29 -11.57 21.85
C GLU A 165 16.81 -10.14 22.04
N ILE A 166 17.19 -9.49 20.95
CA ILE A 166 17.70 -8.12 20.95
C ILE A 166 16.64 -7.13 21.40
N CYS A 167 15.42 -7.24 20.89
CA CYS A 167 14.31 -6.36 21.27
C CYS A 167 13.96 -6.51 22.75
N LEU A 168 13.92 -7.75 23.26
CA LEU A 168 13.67 -8.04 24.68
C LEU A 168 14.80 -7.48 25.57
N ASN A 169 16.06 -7.63 25.18
CA ASN A 169 17.22 -7.10 25.90
C ASN A 169 17.22 -5.55 25.94
N LEU A 170 16.62 -4.89 24.96
CA LEU A 170 16.38 -3.43 25.00
C LEU A 170 15.22 -3.04 25.93
N GLY A 171 14.54 -4.00 26.55
CA GLY A 171 13.36 -3.78 27.38
C GLY A 171 12.10 -3.50 26.59
N ALA A 172 12.03 -3.95 25.33
CA ALA A 172 10.82 -3.87 24.53
C ALA A 172 9.83 -4.98 24.93
N MET A 173 8.54 -4.68 24.81
CA MET A 173 7.45 -5.62 25.08
C MET A 173 6.84 -6.04 23.75
N GLU A 174 6.69 -7.35 23.55
CA GLU A 174 6.08 -7.89 22.35
C GLU A 174 4.58 -7.65 22.32
N VAL A 175 4.07 -7.33 21.16
CA VAL A 175 2.65 -7.20 20.86
C VAL A 175 2.31 -7.87 19.55
N GLU A 176 1.04 -8.26 19.40
CA GLU A 176 0.48 -8.76 18.15
C GLU A 176 -0.72 -7.91 17.76
N THR A 177 -0.74 -7.47 16.50
CA THR A 177 -1.81 -6.61 16.00
C THR A 177 -2.40 -7.15 14.69
N PRO A 178 -3.65 -6.78 14.34
CA PRO A 178 -4.31 -7.27 13.14
C PRO A 178 -3.53 -6.99 11.86
N ILE A 179 -3.64 -7.91 10.90
CA ILE A 179 -3.04 -7.75 9.56
C ILE A 179 -3.86 -6.78 8.70
N MET A 180 -5.17 -6.64 8.97
CA MET A 180 -6.11 -5.93 8.13
C MET A 180 -6.86 -4.86 8.92
N TYR A 181 -6.96 -3.66 8.34
CA TYR A 181 -7.56 -2.49 8.97
C TYR A 181 -8.61 -1.82 8.08
N ASP A 182 -9.57 -1.14 8.70
CA ASP A 182 -10.56 -0.32 8.03
C ASP A 182 -9.91 0.94 7.44
N ILE A 183 -10.05 1.14 6.13
CA ILE A 183 -9.47 2.30 5.43
C ILE A 183 -10.07 3.63 5.91
N ASN A 184 -11.31 3.60 6.41
CA ASN A 184 -12.02 4.77 6.89
C ASN A 184 -11.85 5.05 8.38
N HIS A 185 -11.04 4.25 9.10
CA HIS A 185 -10.80 4.47 10.52
C HIS A 185 -10.19 5.86 10.77
N PRO A 186 -10.79 6.72 11.63
CA PRO A 186 -10.40 8.12 11.78
C PRO A 186 -8.90 8.32 12.11
N ALA A 187 -8.34 7.47 12.96
CA ALA A 187 -6.93 7.54 13.34
C ALA A 187 -5.97 7.11 12.22
N LEU A 188 -6.45 6.33 11.23
CA LEU A 188 -5.62 5.77 10.17
C LEU A 188 -5.77 6.51 8.85
N SER A 189 -6.88 7.23 8.63
CA SER A 189 -7.22 7.83 7.34
C SER A 189 -6.15 8.77 6.79
N LYS A 190 -5.51 9.58 7.64
CA LYS A 190 -4.41 10.47 7.22
C LYS A 190 -3.18 9.70 6.78
N TYR A 191 -2.85 8.60 7.48
CA TYR A 191 -1.71 7.77 7.17
C TYR A 191 -1.93 6.96 5.89
N VAL A 192 -3.12 6.41 5.72
CA VAL A 192 -3.52 5.68 4.52
C VAL A 192 -3.43 6.57 3.28
N LYS A 193 -3.86 7.83 3.38
CA LYS A 193 -3.76 8.81 2.28
C LYS A 193 -2.33 9.17 1.90
N LYS A 194 -1.37 9.05 2.82
CA LYS A 194 0.04 9.36 2.57
C LYS A 194 0.72 8.35 1.63
N PHE A 195 0.25 7.10 1.58
CA PHE A 195 0.84 6.02 0.78
C PHE A 195 -0.19 5.27 -0.07
N PRO A 196 -0.97 5.95 -0.93
CA PRO A 196 -2.11 5.34 -1.63
C PRO A 196 -1.69 4.23 -2.61
N ALA A 197 -0.53 4.37 -3.26
CA ALA A 197 -0.04 3.43 -4.26
C ALA A 197 0.54 2.12 -3.68
N ARG A 198 0.81 2.10 -2.37
CA ARG A 198 1.51 0.99 -1.71
C ARG A 198 0.59 0.03 -0.96
N GLN A 199 -0.72 0.15 -1.15
CA GLN A 199 -1.73 -0.59 -0.39
C GLN A 199 -2.33 -1.74 -1.20
N TYR A 200 -2.50 -2.88 -0.54
CA TYR A 200 -3.44 -3.90 -0.96
C TYR A 200 -4.79 -3.62 -0.31
N ARG A 201 -5.82 -3.44 -1.12
CA ARG A 201 -7.17 -3.17 -0.66
C ARG A 201 -8.03 -4.41 -0.81
N VAL A 202 -8.84 -4.69 0.21
CA VAL A 202 -9.74 -5.82 0.27
C VAL A 202 -11.15 -5.28 0.44
N LYS A 203 -12.04 -5.64 -0.46
CA LYS A 203 -13.48 -5.34 -0.30
C LYS A 203 -14.10 -6.46 0.53
N ALA A 204 -14.53 -6.12 1.72
CA ALA A 204 -15.29 -7.02 2.59
C ALA A 204 -16.78 -6.95 2.28
N ASP A 205 -17.55 -7.86 2.89
CA ASP A 205 -18.99 -7.89 2.76
C ASP A 205 -19.65 -6.55 3.14
N LYS A 206 -20.76 -6.22 2.50
CA LYS A 206 -21.51 -4.97 2.68
C LYS A 206 -20.77 -3.69 2.27
N GLY A 207 -19.77 -3.79 1.38
CA GLY A 207 -19.09 -2.63 0.83
C GLY A 207 -18.04 -2.00 1.76
N LYS A 208 -17.69 -2.64 2.88
CA LYS A 208 -16.61 -2.18 3.73
C LYS A 208 -15.26 -2.39 3.04
N GLU A 209 -14.48 -1.33 2.92
CA GLU A 209 -13.15 -1.37 2.33
C GLU A 209 -12.09 -1.45 3.43
N MET A 210 -11.24 -2.46 3.33
CA MET A 210 -10.13 -2.73 4.23
C MET A 210 -8.81 -2.63 3.48
N PHE A 211 -7.70 -2.48 4.19
CA PHE A 211 -6.37 -2.61 3.62
C PHE A 211 -5.50 -3.56 4.44
N LEU A 212 -4.59 -4.26 3.75
CA LEU A 212 -3.56 -5.06 4.41
C LEU A 212 -2.45 -4.13 4.91
N ARG A 213 -2.00 -4.34 6.13
CA ARG A 213 -0.94 -3.50 6.72
C ARG A 213 0.36 -3.61 5.93
N PHE A 214 0.98 -2.47 5.69
CA PHE A 214 2.30 -2.36 5.10
C PHE A 214 3.38 -1.96 6.11
N ALA A 215 3.01 -1.86 7.37
CA ALA A 215 3.84 -1.64 8.55
C ALA A 215 3.07 -2.03 9.81
N ALA A 216 3.74 -2.31 10.92
CA ALA A 216 3.10 -2.62 12.22
C ALA A 216 2.72 -1.37 13.03
N CYS A 217 3.23 -0.21 12.65
CA CYS A 217 2.99 1.07 13.34
C CYS A 217 1.55 1.31 13.74
N PHE A 218 0.61 0.99 12.86
CA PHE A 218 -0.84 1.24 13.07
C PHE A 218 -1.34 0.62 14.36
N GLY A 219 -1.07 -0.67 14.56
CA GLY A 219 -1.53 -1.42 15.72
C GLY A 219 -0.90 -0.93 17.00
N GLN A 220 0.41 -0.71 17.00
CA GLN A 220 1.15 -0.25 18.18
C GLN A 220 0.69 1.15 18.63
N TYR A 221 0.46 2.07 17.70
CA TYR A 221 -0.09 3.40 18.03
C TYR A 221 -1.54 3.34 18.51
N LEU A 222 -2.36 2.42 17.98
CA LEU A 222 -3.72 2.23 18.46
C LEU A 222 -3.74 1.65 19.87
N ILE A 223 -2.89 0.66 20.19
CA ILE A 223 -2.70 0.14 21.55
C ILE A 223 -2.34 1.29 22.50
N MET A 224 -1.30 2.06 22.18
CA MET A 224 -0.84 3.14 23.03
C MET A 224 -1.88 4.26 23.22
N LYS A 225 -2.69 4.52 22.21
CA LYS A 225 -3.79 5.49 22.29
C LYS A 225 -4.85 5.09 23.32
N ASP A 226 -5.13 3.77 23.42
CA ASP A 226 -6.18 3.25 24.27
C ASP A 226 -5.69 2.89 25.69
N MET A 227 -4.36 2.83 25.89
CA MET A 227 -3.75 2.59 27.20
C MET A 227 -3.75 3.82 28.07
N VAL A 228 -3.99 3.63 29.37
CA VAL A 228 -3.78 4.65 30.40
C VAL A 228 -2.37 4.52 30.96
N ILE A 229 -1.51 5.48 30.64
CA ILE A 229 -0.07 5.42 30.95
C ILE A 229 0.32 6.62 31.81
N SER A 230 1.11 6.37 32.86
CA SER A 230 1.79 7.43 33.60
C SER A 230 3.11 7.82 32.94
N TYR A 231 3.46 9.10 32.96
CA TYR A 231 4.77 9.57 32.48
C TYR A 231 5.96 8.88 33.19
N LYS A 232 5.74 8.33 34.39
CA LYS A 232 6.75 7.56 35.15
C LYS A 232 7.07 6.20 34.54
N GLN A 233 6.21 5.70 33.64
CA GLN A 233 6.40 4.42 32.96
C GLN A 233 7.19 4.56 31.66
N LEU A 234 7.44 5.81 31.24
CA LEU A 234 8.20 6.10 30.01
C LEU A 234 9.71 6.03 30.25
N PRO A 235 10.51 5.54 29.31
CA PRO A 235 10.11 5.14 27.96
C PRO A 235 9.43 3.77 27.92
N ILE A 236 8.41 3.62 27.07
CA ILE A 236 7.78 2.34 26.75
C ILE A 236 8.20 1.96 25.34
N LYS A 237 8.66 0.73 25.17
CA LYS A 237 9.02 0.15 23.88
C LYS A 237 8.06 -0.98 23.56
N LEU A 238 7.38 -0.89 22.43
CA LEU A 238 6.57 -1.96 21.88
C LEU A 238 7.23 -2.46 20.61
N TYR A 239 7.33 -3.76 20.45
CA TYR A 239 7.76 -4.33 19.18
C TYR A 239 6.79 -5.42 18.71
N GLU A 240 6.73 -5.61 17.42
CA GLU A 240 6.00 -6.69 16.79
C GLU A 240 6.89 -7.30 15.71
N LEU A 241 7.13 -8.59 15.80
CA LEU A 241 7.72 -9.34 14.71
C LEU A 241 6.63 -9.66 13.70
N THR A 242 6.41 -8.75 12.76
CA THR A 242 5.34 -8.89 11.79
C THR A 242 5.71 -9.93 10.75
N HIS A 243 5.11 -11.12 10.84
CA HIS A 243 5.35 -12.17 9.84
C HIS A 243 4.83 -11.79 8.45
N TYR A 244 3.82 -10.90 8.38
CA TYR A 244 3.26 -10.44 7.13
C TYR A 244 3.02 -8.93 7.17
N SER A 245 3.89 -8.19 6.50
CA SER A 245 3.65 -6.83 6.04
C SER A 245 3.52 -6.85 4.52
N PHE A 246 2.48 -6.21 3.99
CA PHE A 246 2.16 -6.28 2.57
C PHE A 246 2.34 -4.91 1.91
N ARG A 247 3.29 -4.81 1.00
CA ARG A 247 3.57 -3.58 0.30
C ARG A 247 3.45 -3.77 -1.20
N ARG A 248 2.51 -3.07 -1.82
CA ARG A 248 2.30 -3.15 -3.26
C ARG A 248 3.43 -2.43 -4.00
N GLU A 249 4.56 -3.12 -4.16
CA GLU A 249 5.67 -2.66 -4.98
C GLU A 249 5.35 -2.84 -6.47
N GLN A 250 5.86 -1.95 -7.33
CA GLN A 250 5.75 -2.12 -8.76
C GLN A 250 6.60 -3.31 -9.22
N ARG A 251 6.19 -3.98 -10.31
CA ARG A 251 6.86 -5.21 -10.76
C ARG A 251 8.35 -5.02 -11.05
N GLY A 252 8.74 -3.87 -11.60
CA GLY A 252 10.14 -3.53 -11.88
C GLY A 252 10.97 -3.16 -10.66
N GLU A 253 10.35 -3.02 -9.47
CA GLU A 253 11.04 -2.70 -8.22
C GLU A 253 11.45 -3.94 -7.42
N LEU A 254 10.89 -5.09 -7.73
CA LEU A 254 11.11 -6.32 -6.99
C LEU A 254 12.49 -6.91 -7.28
N VAL A 255 13.25 -7.22 -6.22
CA VAL A 255 14.63 -7.71 -6.32
C VAL A 255 14.90 -8.79 -5.28
N GLY A 256 14.69 -10.05 -5.63
CA GLY A 256 14.97 -11.21 -4.77
C GLY A 256 14.43 -11.04 -3.35
N LEU A 257 15.28 -11.15 -2.35
CA LEU A 257 14.94 -10.95 -0.92
C LEU A 257 15.11 -9.49 -0.46
N ARG A 258 15.64 -8.62 -1.29
CA ARG A 258 15.87 -7.22 -0.89
C ARG A 258 14.65 -6.33 -1.03
N ARG A 259 13.74 -6.66 -1.97
CA ARG A 259 12.51 -5.90 -2.16
C ARG A 259 11.35 -6.82 -2.51
N LEU A 260 10.48 -6.97 -1.56
CA LEU A 260 9.37 -7.93 -1.54
C LEU A 260 8.03 -7.21 -1.44
N ARG A 261 6.94 -7.93 -1.76
CA ARG A 261 5.57 -7.49 -1.51
C ARG A 261 5.00 -8.01 -0.21
N ALA A 262 5.47 -9.18 0.23
CA ALA A 262 5.16 -9.72 1.55
C ALA A 262 6.46 -10.06 2.27
N PHE A 263 6.65 -9.57 3.46
CA PHE A 263 7.89 -9.73 4.22
C PHE A 263 7.64 -9.75 5.73
N THR A 264 8.60 -10.32 6.45
CA THR A 264 8.67 -10.22 7.91
C THR A 264 9.53 -9.02 8.29
N MET A 265 9.07 -8.22 9.23
CA MET A 265 9.78 -7.04 9.70
C MET A 265 9.67 -6.93 11.23
N PRO A 266 10.79 -6.79 11.94
CA PRO A 266 10.76 -6.34 13.32
C PRO A 266 10.43 -4.84 13.32
N ASP A 267 9.30 -4.48 13.88
CA ASP A 267 8.82 -3.10 13.95
C ASP A 267 8.72 -2.69 15.41
N MET A 268 9.62 -1.81 15.86
CA MET A 268 9.70 -1.37 17.24
C MET A 268 9.49 0.14 17.36
N HIS A 269 8.59 0.55 18.25
CA HIS A 269 8.33 1.94 18.56
C HIS A 269 8.63 2.24 20.02
N THR A 270 9.31 3.36 20.25
CA THR A 270 9.63 3.85 21.59
C THR A 270 8.82 5.10 21.89
N PHE A 271 8.02 5.03 22.94
CA PHE A 271 7.20 6.13 23.42
C PHE A 271 7.91 6.82 24.58
N VAL A 272 8.09 8.12 24.47
CA VAL A 272 8.93 8.91 25.35
C VAL A 272 8.17 10.11 25.91
N LYS A 273 8.62 10.67 27.03
CA LYS A 273 7.99 11.83 27.68
C LYS A 273 8.37 13.17 27.06
N ASP A 274 9.59 13.28 26.55
CA ASP A 274 10.16 14.52 26.04
C ASP A 274 11.25 14.26 24.98
N ILE A 275 11.76 15.32 24.39
CA ILE A 275 12.78 15.29 23.34
C ILE A 275 14.13 14.78 23.84
N GLU A 276 14.50 15.05 25.08
CA GLU A 276 15.78 14.60 25.62
C GLU A 276 15.78 13.07 25.78
N GLN A 277 14.71 12.53 26.33
CA GLN A 277 14.54 11.07 26.39
C GLN A 277 14.48 10.43 24.99
N ALA A 278 13.88 11.13 23.99
CA ALA A 278 13.88 10.66 22.60
C ALA A 278 15.30 10.54 22.02
N LYS A 279 16.16 11.54 22.28
CA LYS A 279 17.56 11.52 21.85
C LYS A 279 18.35 10.38 22.50
N GLU A 280 18.17 10.18 23.80
CA GLU A 280 18.82 9.09 24.52
C GLU A 280 18.43 7.71 23.95
N GLU A 281 17.14 7.47 23.75
CA GLU A 281 16.64 6.21 23.21
C GLU A 281 17.04 6.02 21.74
N PHE A 282 17.02 7.07 20.93
CA PHE A 282 17.53 7.03 19.57
C PHE A 282 19.00 6.64 19.53
N LEU A 283 19.84 7.23 20.38
CA LEU A 283 21.28 6.91 20.42
C LEU A 283 21.53 5.45 20.82
N LYS A 284 20.75 4.90 21.76
CA LYS A 284 20.85 3.47 22.14
C LYS A 284 20.52 2.56 20.94
N GLN A 285 19.44 2.84 20.24
CA GLN A 285 19.03 2.06 19.07
C GLN A 285 20.00 2.21 17.91
N PHE A 286 20.54 3.41 17.70
CA PHE A 286 21.54 3.64 16.68
C PHE A 286 22.84 2.84 16.95
N LYS A 287 23.32 2.85 18.17
CA LYS A 287 24.50 2.02 18.55
C LYS A 287 24.25 0.53 18.32
N LEU A 288 23.07 0.05 18.67
CA LEU A 288 22.68 -1.33 18.41
C LEU A 288 22.68 -1.66 16.91
N CYS A 289 22.14 -0.78 16.06
CA CYS A 289 22.19 -0.97 14.62
C CYS A 289 23.63 -1.05 14.10
N MET A 290 24.52 -0.21 14.63
CA MET A 290 25.95 -0.25 14.26
C MET A 290 26.64 -1.55 14.70
N GLU A 291 26.35 -2.03 15.91
CA GLU A 291 26.85 -3.32 16.40
C GLU A 291 26.34 -4.52 15.58
N TRP A 292 25.09 -4.44 15.11
CA TRP A 292 24.50 -5.48 14.28
C TRP A 292 25.07 -5.54 12.86
N MET A 293 25.52 -4.39 12.31
CA MET A 293 26.08 -4.32 10.97
C MET A 293 27.58 -4.71 10.92
N ASN A 294 28.28 -4.76 12.03
CA ASN A 294 29.67 -5.20 12.14
C ASN A 294 29.78 -6.68 12.51
#